data_2a6610196e133237fc54ed96a96f241f
#
_entry.id   2a6610196e133237fc54ed96a96f241f
#
_cell.length_a   1.000
_cell.length_b   1.000
_cell.length_c   1.000
_cell.angle_alpha   90.00
_cell.angle_beta   90.00
_cell.angle_gamma   90.00
#
_symmetry.space_group_name_H-M   'P 1'
#
loop_
_entity.id
_entity.type
_entity.pdbx_description
1 polymer ?
#
loop_
_entity_poly.entity_id
_entity_poly.type
_entity_poly.pdbx_seq_one_letter_code
_entity_poly.pdbx_strand_id
1 'polypeptide(L)'
;MEKYIIILVFILVAIAVTFATYNLSIIRSMPPEERYKLLYFKDNQVSIGIGLVRRTYKLKDIREVRFSKGKAFRSMGSWAGRMKICKINGKTSRWIEFDGTVYYKKMVYITNEEIIDKSINILMNEFRSRGIQCNKYR
;
A
#
# COMPACT_ATOMS: atom_id res chain seq x y z
N MET A 1 -27.67 -23.26 20.33
CA MET A 1 -27.05 -21.98 20.02
C MET A 1 -25.52 -22.02 20.09
N GLU A 2 -24.95 -22.48 21.18
CA GLU A 2 -23.48 -22.56 21.34
C GLU A 2 -22.77 -23.36 20.26
N LYS A 3 -23.31 -24.49 19.84
CA LYS A 3 -22.72 -25.32 18.77
C LYS A 3 -22.60 -24.59 17.45
N TYR A 4 -23.58 -23.75 17.10
CA TYR A 4 -23.54 -22.99 15.84
C TYR A 4 -22.54 -21.84 15.89
N ILE A 5 -22.36 -21.22 17.06
CA ILE A 5 -21.35 -20.18 17.27
C ILE A 5 -19.94 -20.77 17.09
N ILE A 6 -19.71 -21.96 17.69
CA ILE A 6 -18.41 -22.63 17.56
C ILE A 6 -18.12 -22.96 16.09
N ILE A 7 -19.08 -23.51 15.37
CA ILE A 7 -18.93 -23.83 13.94
C ILE A 7 -18.65 -22.56 13.13
N LEU A 8 -19.37 -21.48 13.40
CA LEU A 8 -19.16 -20.20 12.72
C LEU A 8 -17.75 -19.68 12.95
N VAL A 9 -17.23 -19.72 14.18
CA VAL A 9 -15.88 -19.31 14.53
C VAL A 9 -14.84 -20.14 13.77
N PHE A 10 -15.02 -21.48 13.72
CA PHE A 10 -14.10 -22.33 12.96
C PHE A 10 -14.09 -22.01 11.47
N ILE A 11 -15.24 -21.73 10.88
CA ILE A 11 -15.34 -21.32 9.47
C ILE A 11 -14.61 -20.02 9.24
N LEU A 12 -14.81 -19.00 10.08
CA LEU A 12 -14.15 -17.70 9.96
C LEU A 12 -12.62 -17.81 10.09
N VAL A 13 -12.15 -18.62 11.05
CA VAL A 13 -10.71 -18.87 11.22
C VAL A 13 -10.13 -19.58 9.99
N ALA A 14 -10.83 -20.60 9.48
CA ALA A 14 -10.38 -21.32 8.28
C ALA A 14 -10.28 -20.38 7.06
N ILE A 15 -11.26 -19.50 6.86
CA ILE A 15 -11.24 -18.50 5.79
C ILE A 15 -10.05 -17.56 5.97
N ALA A 16 -9.83 -17.03 7.18
CA ALA A 16 -8.72 -16.12 7.47
C ALA A 16 -7.35 -16.77 7.22
N VAL A 17 -7.16 -18.01 7.66
CA VAL A 17 -5.92 -18.78 7.45
C VAL A 17 -5.69 -19.04 5.96
N THR A 18 -6.72 -19.46 5.24
CA THR A 18 -6.64 -19.70 3.79
C THR A 18 -6.27 -18.44 3.05
N PHE A 19 -6.88 -17.31 3.37
CA PHE A 19 -6.60 -16.01 2.78
C PHE A 19 -5.14 -15.58 3.04
N ALA A 20 -4.70 -15.69 4.31
CA ALA A 20 -3.32 -15.34 4.68
C ALA A 20 -2.28 -16.21 3.97
N THR A 21 -2.52 -17.52 3.91
CA THR A 21 -1.63 -18.48 3.23
C THR A 21 -1.55 -18.20 1.73
N TYR A 22 -2.67 -17.91 1.10
CA TYR A 22 -2.73 -17.58 -0.32
C TYR A 22 -1.99 -16.28 -0.62
N ASN A 23 -2.19 -15.25 0.20
CA ASN A 23 -1.50 -13.97 0.06
C ASN A 23 0.02 -14.12 0.22
N LEU A 24 0.49 -14.88 1.21
CA LEU A 24 1.90 -15.20 1.37
C LEU A 24 2.48 -15.98 0.19
N SER A 25 1.71 -16.90 -0.37
CA SER A 25 2.12 -17.66 -1.57
C SER A 25 2.34 -16.73 -2.76
N ILE A 26 1.45 -15.76 -2.99
CA ILE A 26 1.61 -14.77 -4.04
C ILE A 26 2.88 -13.95 -3.83
N ILE A 27 3.10 -13.44 -2.62
CA ILE A 27 4.29 -12.64 -2.28
C ILE A 27 5.57 -13.45 -2.48
N ARG A 28 5.60 -14.71 -2.05
CA ARG A 28 6.76 -15.60 -2.22
C ARG A 28 7.04 -15.95 -3.67
N SER A 29 6.03 -16.00 -4.52
CA SER A 29 6.20 -16.27 -5.95
C SER A 29 6.78 -15.09 -6.73
N MET A 30 6.74 -13.89 -6.16
CA MET A 30 7.31 -12.70 -6.77
C MET A 30 8.84 -12.70 -6.69
N PRO A 31 9.55 -12.11 -7.68
CA PRO A 31 10.99 -11.88 -7.56
C PRO A 31 11.31 -11.10 -6.28
N PRO A 32 12.43 -11.39 -5.59
CA PRO A 32 12.78 -10.70 -4.34
C PRO A 32 12.80 -9.18 -4.45
N GLU A 33 13.18 -8.66 -5.59
CA GLU A 33 13.25 -7.22 -5.90
C GLU A 33 11.87 -6.56 -5.92
N GLU A 34 10.83 -7.32 -6.18
CA GLU A 34 9.47 -6.84 -6.37
C GLU A 34 8.55 -7.07 -5.18
N ARG A 35 8.96 -7.93 -4.23
CA ARG A 35 8.12 -8.32 -3.09
C ARG A 35 7.65 -7.17 -2.24
N TYR A 36 8.44 -6.11 -2.15
CA TYR A 36 8.17 -4.97 -1.26
C TYR A 36 7.91 -3.68 -2.02
N LYS A 37 7.72 -3.74 -3.34
CA LYS A 37 7.31 -2.58 -4.12
C LYS A 37 5.86 -2.25 -3.87
N LEU A 38 5.60 -1.00 -3.53
CA LEU A 38 4.24 -0.47 -3.40
C LEU A 38 3.62 -0.17 -4.78
N LEU A 39 4.42 0.31 -5.72
CA LEU A 39 3.99 0.74 -7.05
C LEU A 39 4.49 -0.20 -8.14
N TYR A 40 3.59 -0.54 -9.04
CA TYR A 40 3.85 -1.32 -10.23
C TYR A 40 3.32 -0.60 -11.46
N PHE A 41 4.20 -0.18 -12.34
CA PHE A 41 3.84 0.49 -13.58
C PHE A 41 3.96 -0.49 -14.75
N LYS A 42 2.86 -0.68 -15.48
CA LYS A 42 2.82 -1.53 -16.68
C LYS A 42 1.69 -1.06 -17.60
N ASP A 43 1.98 -0.96 -18.92
CA ASP A 43 0.97 -0.69 -19.96
C ASP A 43 0.09 0.54 -19.67
N ASN A 44 0.70 1.66 -19.27
CA ASN A 44 0.02 2.90 -18.91
C ASN A 44 -0.93 2.77 -17.70
N GLN A 45 -0.66 1.80 -16.86
CA GLN A 45 -1.38 1.59 -15.60
C GLN A 45 -0.41 1.56 -14.43
N VAL A 46 -0.91 1.90 -13.25
CA VAL A 46 -0.21 1.71 -11.99
C VAL A 46 -1.01 0.81 -11.08
N SER A 47 -0.37 -0.22 -10.56
CA SER A 47 -0.94 -1.07 -9.52
C SER A 47 -0.32 -0.68 -8.18
N ILE A 48 -1.16 -0.45 -7.19
CA ILE A 48 -0.76 0.03 -5.87
C ILE A 48 -1.15 -1.00 -4.82
N GLY A 49 -0.20 -1.36 -3.98
CA GLY A 49 -0.38 -2.32 -2.91
C GLY A 49 0.42 -3.60 -3.10
N ILE A 50 0.29 -4.49 -2.15
CA ILE A 50 1.00 -5.78 -2.11
C ILE A 50 -0.02 -6.91 -2.03
N GLY A 51 0.18 -7.95 -2.84
CA GLY A 51 -0.67 -9.16 -2.84
C GLY A 51 -2.11 -8.89 -3.30
N LEU A 52 -3.07 -9.43 -2.56
CA LEU A 52 -4.49 -9.38 -2.92
C LEU A 52 -5.14 -8.00 -2.76
N VAL A 53 -4.52 -7.10 -2.00
CA VAL A 53 -5.03 -5.74 -1.80
C VAL A 53 -4.57 -4.76 -2.88
N ARG A 54 -3.90 -5.26 -3.90
CA ARG A 54 -3.43 -4.45 -5.02
C ARG A 54 -4.61 -3.91 -5.82
N ARG A 55 -4.57 -2.60 -6.08
CA ARG A 55 -5.54 -1.91 -6.93
C ARG A 55 -4.84 -1.27 -8.12
N THR A 56 -5.49 -1.32 -9.28
CA THR A 56 -4.94 -0.82 -10.53
C THR A 56 -5.69 0.43 -11.00
N TYR A 57 -4.93 1.45 -11.40
CA TYR A 57 -5.43 2.70 -11.95
C TYR A 57 -4.81 2.96 -13.31
N LYS A 58 -5.61 3.49 -14.26
CA LYS A 58 -5.06 3.98 -15.52
C LYS A 58 -4.37 5.32 -15.29
N LEU A 59 -3.14 5.48 -15.77
CA LEU A 59 -2.39 6.72 -15.57
C LEU A 59 -3.10 7.95 -16.12
N LYS A 60 -3.78 7.80 -17.28
CA LYS A 60 -4.58 8.88 -17.89
C LYS A 60 -5.75 9.36 -17.04
N ASP A 61 -6.23 8.56 -16.11
CA ASP A 61 -7.35 8.89 -15.23
C ASP A 61 -6.90 9.59 -13.94
N ILE A 62 -5.61 9.64 -13.67
CA ILE A 62 -5.05 10.25 -12.47
C ILE A 62 -4.78 11.73 -12.72
N ARG A 63 -5.41 12.60 -11.93
CA ARG A 63 -5.17 14.03 -11.95
C ARG A 63 -3.95 14.40 -11.10
N GLU A 64 -3.90 13.90 -9.89
CA GLU A 64 -2.81 14.12 -8.94
C GLU A 64 -2.72 12.99 -7.91
N VAL A 65 -1.57 12.86 -7.29
CA VAL A 65 -1.35 12.00 -6.13
C VAL A 65 -0.99 12.88 -4.95
N ARG A 66 -1.71 12.72 -3.84
CA ARG A 66 -1.49 13.46 -2.60
C ARG A 66 -0.76 12.60 -1.61
N PHE A 67 0.23 13.18 -0.95
CA PHE A 67 1.02 12.53 0.08
C PHE A 67 0.89 13.25 1.41
N SER A 68 0.83 12.50 2.48
CA SER A 68 0.82 12.99 3.86
C SER A 68 1.65 12.06 4.73
N LYS A 69 2.02 12.51 5.92
CA LYS A 69 2.71 11.69 6.91
C LYS A 69 2.15 11.93 8.29
N GLY A 70 2.31 10.97 9.17
CA GLY A 70 1.87 11.06 10.55
C GLY A 70 2.29 9.83 11.34
N LYS A 71 1.89 9.77 12.59
CA LYS A 71 2.09 8.57 13.41
C LYS A 71 1.25 7.42 12.88
N ALA A 72 1.83 6.24 12.81
CA ALA A 72 1.09 5.05 12.42
C ALA A 72 0.04 4.70 13.47
N PHE A 73 -1.15 4.33 13.00
CA PHE A 73 -2.31 4.11 13.85
C PHE A 73 -2.11 3.00 14.89
N ARG A 74 -1.33 1.95 14.57
CA ARG A 74 -1.20 0.75 15.40
C ARG A 74 0.19 0.50 15.97
N SER A 75 1.19 1.30 15.66
CA SER A 75 2.54 1.09 16.16
C SER A 75 2.98 2.23 17.04
N MET A 76 3.41 1.90 18.25
CA MET A 76 3.85 2.86 19.26
C MET A 76 5.03 3.69 18.75
N GLY A 77 4.75 4.95 18.37
CA GLY A 77 5.76 5.93 17.99
C GLY A 77 6.33 5.79 16.59
N SER A 78 5.91 4.81 15.79
CA SER A 78 6.33 4.69 14.41
C SER A 78 5.63 5.71 13.50
N TRP A 79 6.35 6.19 12.50
CA TRP A 79 5.81 7.07 11.47
C TRP A 79 5.32 6.27 10.27
N ALA A 80 4.31 6.81 9.60
CA ALA A 80 3.79 6.25 8.35
C ALA A 80 3.57 7.35 7.32
N GLY A 81 3.75 7.00 6.06
CA GLY A 81 3.31 7.82 4.93
C GLY A 81 1.92 7.40 4.48
N ARG A 82 1.22 8.32 3.86
CA ARG A 82 -0.10 8.07 3.28
C ARG A 82 -0.16 8.67 1.90
N MET A 83 -0.80 7.97 0.99
CA MET A 83 -1.01 8.47 -0.36
C MET A 83 -2.48 8.31 -0.76
N LYS A 84 -2.96 9.25 -1.56
CA LYS A 84 -4.32 9.27 -2.10
C LYS A 84 -4.28 9.55 -3.59
N ILE A 85 -4.95 8.73 -4.36
CA ILE A 85 -5.10 8.92 -5.80
C ILE A 85 -6.32 9.78 -6.05
N CYS A 86 -6.12 10.92 -6.72
CA CYS A 86 -7.20 11.82 -7.14
C CYS A 86 -7.39 11.69 -8.64
N LYS A 87 -8.57 11.25 -9.06
CA LYS A 87 -8.91 11.04 -10.46
C LYS A 87 -9.42 12.32 -11.12
N ILE A 88 -9.29 12.39 -12.44
CA ILE A 88 -9.79 13.50 -13.26
C ILE A 88 -11.30 13.71 -13.08
N ASN A 89 -12.07 12.63 -12.88
CA ASN A 89 -13.51 12.68 -12.67
C ASN A 89 -13.93 13.19 -11.27
N GLY A 90 -12.99 13.60 -10.43
CA GLY A 90 -13.23 14.08 -9.07
C GLY A 90 -13.28 13.00 -8.00
N LYS A 91 -13.33 11.73 -8.37
CA LYS A 91 -13.29 10.63 -7.41
C LYS A 91 -11.88 10.48 -6.82
N THR A 92 -11.82 10.11 -5.55
CA THR A 92 -10.55 9.88 -4.84
C THR A 92 -10.52 8.48 -4.24
N SER A 93 -9.32 7.91 -4.17
CA SER A 93 -9.12 6.68 -3.42
C SER A 93 -9.20 6.94 -1.91
N ARG A 94 -9.25 5.88 -1.12
CA ARG A 94 -8.92 5.97 0.31
C ARG A 94 -7.44 6.30 0.47
N TRP A 95 -7.07 6.79 1.65
CA TRP A 95 -5.66 6.91 2.00
C TRP A 95 -5.02 5.53 2.05
N ILE A 96 -3.90 5.38 1.34
CA ILE A 96 -3.10 4.16 1.30
C ILE A 96 -1.89 4.41 2.18
N GLU A 97 -1.81 3.67 3.29
CA GLU A 97 -0.70 3.80 4.24
C GLU A 97 0.50 2.97 3.78
N PHE A 98 1.69 3.51 3.96
CA PHE A 98 2.96 2.82 3.71
C PHE A 98 3.97 3.20 4.79
N ASP A 99 4.99 2.38 4.93
CA ASP A 99 6.05 2.54 5.91
C ASP A 99 7.43 2.65 5.24
N GLY A 100 8.49 2.50 6.01
CA GLY A 100 9.86 2.53 5.53
C GLY A 100 10.25 1.38 4.61
N THR A 101 9.39 0.40 4.40
CA THR A 101 9.62 -0.70 3.45
C THR A 101 9.89 -0.17 2.04
N VAL A 102 9.26 0.94 1.66
CA VAL A 102 9.49 1.61 0.37
C VAL A 102 10.95 2.00 0.21
N TYR A 103 11.57 2.57 1.25
CA TYR A 103 12.95 3.01 1.23
C TYR A 103 13.94 1.85 1.38
N TYR A 104 13.73 1.00 2.37
CA TYR A 104 14.65 -0.10 2.69
C TYR A 104 14.53 -1.30 1.74
N LYS A 105 13.42 -1.43 1.03
CA LYS A 105 13.10 -2.59 0.17
C LYS A 105 13.11 -3.92 0.92
N LYS A 106 12.78 -3.88 2.19
CA LYS A 106 12.61 -5.03 3.09
C LYS A 106 11.60 -4.69 4.17
N MET A 107 11.03 -5.71 4.81
CA MET A 107 10.07 -5.51 5.90
C MET A 107 10.72 -4.74 7.06
N VAL A 108 10.03 -3.72 7.54
CA VAL A 108 10.48 -2.84 8.64
C VAL A 108 9.36 -2.73 9.67
N TYR A 109 9.70 -2.86 10.96
CA TYR A 109 8.71 -2.80 12.03
C TYR A 109 8.50 -1.39 12.58
N ILE A 110 9.56 -0.60 12.65
CA ILE A 110 9.52 0.77 13.16
C ILE A 110 10.20 1.69 12.15
N THR A 111 9.53 2.80 11.83
CA THR A 111 10.02 3.79 10.88
C THR A 111 10.05 5.16 11.53
N ASN A 112 11.14 5.91 11.37
CA ASN A 112 11.23 7.29 11.80
C ASN A 112 10.73 8.25 10.70
N GLU A 113 10.54 9.51 11.08
CA GLU A 113 10.01 10.54 10.18
C GLU A 113 10.90 10.77 8.94
N GLU A 114 12.22 10.78 9.12
CA GLU A 114 13.17 10.97 8.03
C GLU A 114 13.04 9.90 6.94
N ILE A 115 12.90 8.64 7.34
CA ILE A 115 12.71 7.53 6.40
C ILE A 115 11.37 7.64 5.66
N ILE A 116 10.33 8.12 6.33
CA ILE A 116 9.05 8.38 5.66
C ILE A 116 9.20 9.51 4.63
N ASP A 117 9.90 10.58 4.95
CA ASP A 117 10.17 11.64 3.98
C ASP A 117 10.93 11.11 2.75
N LYS A 118 11.93 10.27 2.94
CA LYS A 118 12.66 9.62 1.85
C LYS A 118 11.74 8.70 1.03
N SER A 119 10.89 7.95 1.69
CA SER A 119 9.91 7.07 1.02
C SER A 119 8.92 7.86 0.17
N ILE A 120 8.40 8.97 0.70
CA ILE A 120 7.51 9.86 -0.05
C ILE A 120 8.22 10.41 -1.28
N ASN A 121 9.46 10.87 -1.15
CA ASN A 121 10.23 11.40 -2.27
C ASN A 121 10.46 10.34 -3.37
N ILE A 122 10.73 9.10 -3.01
CA ILE A 122 10.86 8.00 -3.97
C ILE A 122 9.55 7.82 -4.75
N LEU A 123 8.42 7.72 -4.06
CA LEU A 123 7.12 7.54 -4.70
C LEU A 123 6.72 8.73 -5.56
N MET A 124 6.96 9.96 -5.09
CA MET A 124 6.70 11.18 -5.86
C MET A 124 7.52 11.20 -7.15
N ASN A 125 8.79 10.84 -7.08
CA ASN A 125 9.66 10.81 -8.26
C ASN A 125 9.19 9.78 -9.28
N GLU A 126 8.71 8.62 -8.85
CA GLU A 126 8.15 7.61 -9.74
C GLU A 126 6.92 8.11 -10.47
N PHE A 127 5.99 8.79 -9.79
CA PHE A 127 4.83 9.38 -10.44
C PHE A 127 5.19 10.56 -11.34
N ARG A 128 6.04 11.46 -10.88
CA ARG A 128 6.46 12.64 -11.65
C ARG A 128 7.21 12.28 -12.92
N SER A 129 8.02 11.24 -12.89
CA SER A 129 8.72 10.74 -14.08
C SER A 129 7.76 10.28 -15.19
N ARG A 130 6.51 10.03 -14.84
CA ARG A 130 5.43 9.64 -15.76
C ARG A 130 4.44 10.77 -16.03
N GLY A 131 4.80 12.01 -15.67
CA GLY A 131 3.99 13.20 -15.92
C GLY A 131 2.80 13.40 -14.97
N ILE A 132 2.77 12.69 -13.84
CA ILE A 132 1.69 12.82 -12.85
C ILE A 132 2.07 13.84 -11.79
N GLN A 133 1.19 14.78 -11.52
CA GLN A 133 1.36 15.78 -10.48
C GLN A 133 1.28 15.15 -9.09
N CYS A 134 2.20 15.55 -8.21
CA CYS A 134 2.24 15.10 -6.83
C CYS A 134 2.32 16.29 -5.88
N ASN A 135 1.56 16.23 -4.80
CA ASN A 135 1.52 17.27 -3.77
C ASN A 135 1.65 16.64 -2.39
N LYS A 136 2.36 17.33 -1.49
CA LYS A 136 2.44 16.97 -0.07
C LYS A 136 1.42 17.77 0.71
N TYR A 137 0.71 17.09 1.60
CA TYR A 137 -0.23 17.67 2.56
C TYR A 137 0.23 17.35 3.98
N ARG A 138 0.01 18.25 4.88
CA ARG A 138 0.29 18.05 6.29
C ARG A 138 -0.88 17.39 7.02
#